data_ee82d24b48000bf4608dc1d4b7a9cbb8
#
_entry.id   ee82d24b48000bf4608dc1d4b7a9cbb8
#
_cell.length_a   1.000
_cell.length_b   1.000
_cell.length_c   1.000
_cell.angle_alpha   90.00
_cell.angle_beta   90.00
_cell.angle_gamma   90.00
#
_symmetry.space_group_name_H-M   'P 1'
#
loop_
_entity.id
_entity.type
_entity.pdbx_description
1 polymer ?
#
loop_
_entity_poly.entity_id
_entity_poly.type
_entity_poly.pdbx_seq_one_letter_code
_entity_poly.pdbx_strand_id
1 'polypeptide(L)'
;MGIFDFLSRSEKPKQKKYKHLYRNYAGADSGRLFGDFIASSFSADSELKTSLPVLRNRSRDLARNNEYAKRYLNLVKTNVVGEKGFSVQVRARNDDRSLDAAGNAIIENAFTSWGRMGNADVTGRLSWLDCQRVAAETLARDGEVFIKKIVNRQYADNFTLQFIESDLVDDQKSGRNEQNGNEIRMGVELDSFHRPVAYYVLTNHPNDSFQYTPSQNRKHRRVPADEIIHKNLSLIHI
;
A
#
# COMPACT_ATOMS: atom_id res chain seq x y z
N MET A 1 -72.55 -26.44 37.65
CA MET A 1 -71.10 -26.17 37.43
C MET A 1 -70.47 -27.55 37.32
N GLY A 2 -70.23 -27.97 36.07
CA GLY A 2 -70.04 -29.37 35.72
C GLY A 2 -68.58 -29.79 35.78
N ILE A 3 -68.38 -30.96 36.34
CA ILE A 3 -67.11 -31.69 36.58
C ILE A 3 -66.48 -32.21 35.27
N PHE A 4 -67.01 -31.83 34.09
CA PHE A 4 -66.56 -32.37 32.77
C PHE A 4 -65.65 -31.50 31.94
N ASP A 5 -65.26 -30.33 32.46
CA ASP A 5 -64.43 -29.40 31.64
C ASP A 5 -62.91 -29.68 31.69
N PHE A 6 -62.51 -30.73 32.42
CA PHE A 6 -61.10 -31.06 32.64
C PHE A 6 -60.51 -32.09 31.64
N LEU A 7 -61.36 -32.71 30.81
CA LEU A 7 -60.96 -33.86 29.97
C LEU A 7 -60.83 -33.57 28.47
N SER A 8 -60.92 -32.31 28.02
CA SER A 8 -60.81 -31.98 26.58
C SER A 8 -59.63 -31.12 26.15
N ARG A 9 -58.56 -31.12 26.94
CA ARG A 9 -57.31 -30.49 26.46
C ARG A 9 -56.51 -31.53 25.67
N SER A 10 -56.90 -31.74 24.39
CA SER A 10 -56.09 -32.51 23.48
C SER A 10 -54.79 -31.69 23.23
N GLU A 11 -53.69 -32.16 23.80
CA GLU A 11 -52.36 -31.65 23.44
C GLU A 11 -52.14 -31.88 21.94
N LYS A 12 -52.11 -30.79 21.15
CA LYS A 12 -51.66 -30.86 19.75
C LYS A 12 -50.29 -31.49 19.72
N PRO A 13 -50.04 -32.50 18.89
CA PRO A 13 -48.74 -33.14 18.82
C PRO A 13 -47.69 -32.08 18.41
N LYS A 14 -46.66 -31.89 19.21
CA LYS A 14 -45.53 -31.02 18.90
C LYS A 14 -44.90 -31.55 17.62
N GLN A 15 -45.10 -30.84 16.51
CA GLN A 15 -44.41 -31.14 15.27
C GLN A 15 -42.90 -31.12 15.54
N LYS A 16 -42.27 -32.28 15.44
CA LYS A 16 -40.80 -32.38 15.44
C LYS A 16 -40.30 -31.58 14.22
N LYS A 17 -39.75 -30.37 14.45
CA LYS A 17 -39.02 -29.66 13.44
C LYS A 17 -37.81 -30.53 13.07
N TYR A 18 -37.93 -31.22 11.95
CA TYR A 18 -36.76 -31.87 11.37
C TYR A 18 -35.78 -30.73 10.98
N LYS A 19 -34.67 -30.61 11.72
CA LYS A 19 -33.54 -29.84 11.28
C LYS A 19 -33.05 -30.46 9.97
N HIS A 20 -33.25 -29.81 8.84
CA HIS A 20 -32.58 -30.23 7.63
C HIS A 20 -31.08 -30.18 7.89
N LEU A 21 -30.45 -31.34 8.04
CA LEU A 21 -29.03 -31.50 8.16
C LEU A 21 -28.42 -31.28 6.77
N TYR A 22 -28.20 -30.01 6.41
CA TYR A 22 -27.33 -29.70 5.28
C TYR A 22 -25.89 -30.00 5.72
N ARG A 23 -25.16 -30.71 4.88
CA ARG A 23 -23.71 -30.81 5.03
C ARG A 23 -23.15 -29.39 4.88
N ASN A 24 -22.72 -28.80 5.96
CA ASN A 24 -22.09 -27.49 5.99
C ASN A 24 -20.64 -27.64 6.47
N TYR A 25 -19.77 -26.73 6.02
CA TYR A 25 -18.43 -26.68 6.57
C TYR A 25 -18.52 -26.19 8.02
N ALA A 26 -17.79 -26.85 8.94
CA ALA A 26 -17.79 -26.48 10.34
C ALA A 26 -17.35 -25.03 10.59
N GLY A 27 -16.48 -24.47 9.72
CA GLY A 27 -16.06 -23.06 9.76
C GLY A 27 -17.13 -22.06 9.32
N ALA A 28 -18.27 -22.52 8.75
CA ALA A 28 -19.40 -21.68 8.36
C ALA A 28 -20.56 -21.76 9.37
N ASP A 29 -20.35 -22.40 10.54
CA ASP A 29 -21.33 -22.48 11.59
C ASP A 29 -21.45 -21.13 12.32
N SER A 30 -22.69 -20.68 12.56
CA SER A 30 -23.02 -19.42 13.25
C SER A 30 -23.37 -19.62 14.73
N GLY A 31 -22.81 -20.64 15.36
CA GLY A 31 -23.01 -20.92 16.77
C GLY A 31 -22.40 -19.87 17.70
N ARG A 32 -22.75 -19.94 19.00
CA ARG A 32 -22.27 -19.00 20.03
C ARG A 32 -20.74 -18.90 20.10
N LEU A 33 -20.01 -19.98 19.76
CA LEU A 33 -18.55 -20.02 19.77
C LEU A 33 -17.93 -19.22 18.60
N PHE A 34 -18.71 -18.92 17.58
CA PHE A 34 -18.26 -18.18 16.38
C PHE A 34 -18.90 -16.80 16.28
N GLY A 35 -19.57 -16.32 17.34
CA GLY A 35 -20.26 -15.02 17.36
C GLY A 35 -19.34 -13.82 17.12
N ASP A 36 -18.07 -13.94 17.47
CA ASP A 36 -17.05 -12.90 17.27
C ASP A 36 -16.37 -13.00 15.88
N PHE A 37 -16.66 -14.06 15.12
CA PHE A 37 -16.15 -14.21 13.76
C PHE A 37 -17.03 -13.44 12.77
N ILE A 38 -16.48 -12.38 12.21
CA ILE A 38 -17.16 -11.58 11.17
C ILE A 38 -17.16 -12.39 9.87
N ALA A 39 -18.32 -12.87 9.45
CA ALA A 39 -18.50 -13.66 8.22
C ALA A 39 -19.02 -12.82 7.04
N SER A 40 -19.02 -11.49 7.15
CA SER A 40 -19.44 -10.59 6.08
C SER A 40 -18.31 -10.43 5.05
N SER A 41 -18.68 -10.46 3.77
CA SER A 41 -17.75 -10.22 2.67
C SER A 41 -17.69 -8.73 2.37
N PHE A 42 -16.54 -8.12 2.60
CA PHE A 42 -16.24 -6.75 2.18
C PHE A 42 -15.13 -6.78 1.12
N SER A 43 -15.06 -5.76 0.29
CA SER A 43 -13.88 -5.58 -0.56
C SER A 43 -12.69 -5.13 0.29
N ALA A 44 -11.48 -5.56 -0.07
CA ALA A 44 -10.25 -5.16 0.62
C ALA A 44 -10.13 -3.64 0.76
N ASP A 45 -10.47 -2.89 -0.28
CA ASP A 45 -10.45 -1.43 -0.25
C ASP A 45 -11.44 -0.84 0.76
N SER A 46 -12.63 -1.45 0.93
CA SER A 46 -13.60 -0.99 1.92
C SER A 46 -13.14 -1.21 3.36
N GLU A 47 -12.48 -2.34 3.63
CA GLU A 47 -11.90 -2.63 4.95
C GLU A 47 -10.72 -1.71 5.27
N LEU A 48 -9.92 -1.41 4.26
CA LEU A 48 -8.72 -0.60 4.42
C LEU A 48 -9.02 0.89 4.52
N LYS A 49 -10.03 1.39 3.82
CA LYS A 49 -10.34 2.82 3.77
C LYS A 49 -10.42 3.47 5.15
N THR A 50 -10.98 2.77 6.12
CA THR A 50 -11.10 3.26 7.50
C THR A 50 -9.92 2.86 8.39
N SER A 51 -9.33 1.69 8.11
CA SER A 51 -8.33 1.07 8.98
C SER A 51 -6.90 1.53 8.66
N LEU A 52 -6.61 1.80 7.38
CA LEU A 52 -5.24 2.08 6.89
C LEU A 52 -4.56 3.24 7.61
N PRO A 53 -5.17 4.43 7.78
CA PRO A 53 -4.52 5.54 8.48
C PRO A 53 -4.19 5.19 9.93
N VAL A 54 -5.09 4.47 10.60
CA VAL A 54 -4.91 4.06 12.00
C VAL A 54 -3.77 3.05 12.12
N LEU A 55 -3.75 2.03 11.25
CA LEU A 55 -2.71 1.01 11.23
C LEU A 55 -1.33 1.63 10.94
N ARG A 56 -1.25 2.52 9.96
CA ARG A 56 -0.03 3.24 9.61
C ARG A 56 0.49 4.08 10.79
N ASN A 57 -0.38 4.84 11.44
CA ASN A 57 -0.01 5.65 12.60
C ASN A 57 0.46 4.80 13.78
N ARG A 58 -0.21 3.68 14.08
CA ARG A 58 0.22 2.74 15.12
C ARG A 58 1.56 2.10 14.80
N SER A 59 1.78 1.70 13.55
CA SER A 59 3.08 1.15 13.11
C SER A 59 4.22 2.17 13.26
N ARG A 60 3.97 3.43 12.90
CA ARG A 60 4.94 4.52 13.08
C ARG A 60 5.21 4.83 14.56
N ASP A 61 4.20 4.73 15.40
CA ASP A 61 4.37 4.88 16.85
C ASP A 61 5.22 3.75 17.41
N LEU A 62 4.96 2.50 17.05
CA LEU A 62 5.77 1.35 17.43
C LEU A 62 7.22 1.50 16.93
N ALA A 63 7.42 1.96 15.70
CA ALA A 63 8.76 2.19 15.15
C ALA A 63 9.57 3.24 15.94
N ARG A 64 8.89 4.20 16.58
CA ARG A 64 9.52 5.23 17.43
C ARG A 64 9.74 4.79 18.87
N ASN A 65 8.79 4.08 19.45
CA ASN A 65 8.70 3.89 20.90
C ASN A 65 8.94 2.45 21.35
N ASN A 66 9.00 1.47 20.43
CA ASN A 66 9.19 0.06 20.76
C ASN A 66 10.51 -0.48 20.21
N GLU A 67 11.38 -0.99 21.09
CA GLU A 67 12.69 -1.48 20.71
C GLU A 67 12.65 -2.74 19.82
N TYR A 68 11.65 -3.60 19.98
CA TYR A 68 11.48 -4.78 19.11
C TYR A 68 11.09 -4.35 17.69
N ALA A 69 10.22 -3.37 17.54
CA ALA A 69 9.85 -2.83 16.24
C ALA A 69 11.04 -2.12 15.57
N LYS A 70 11.81 -1.33 16.30
CA LYS A 70 13.07 -0.75 15.81
C LYS A 70 14.04 -1.84 15.35
N ARG A 71 14.20 -2.90 16.17
CA ARG A 71 15.08 -4.02 15.81
C ARG A 71 14.60 -4.71 14.53
N TYR A 72 13.29 -4.93 14.38
CA TYR A 72 12.71 -5.50 13.17
C TYR A 72 13.04 -4.66 11.94
N LEU A 73 12.78 -3.35 11.96
CA LEU A 73 13.10 -2.45 10.85
C LEU A 73 14.58 -2.43 10.49
N ASN A 74 15.46 -2.47 11.50
CA ASN A 74 16.89 -2.58 11.28
C ASN A 74 17.28 -3.92 10.61
N LEU A 75 16.66 -5.02 11.03
CA LEU A 75 16.87 -6.33 10.39
C LEU A 75 16.39 -6.32 8.93
N VAL A 76 15.26 -5.69 8.63
CA VAL A 76 14.78 -5.52 7.25
C VAL A 76 15.82 -4.77 6.42
N LYS A 77 16.30 -3.63 6.88
CA LYS A 77 17.35 -2.87 6.18
C LYS A 77 18.62 -3.70 5.95
N THR A 78 19.08 -4.40 6.98
CA THR A 78 20.33 -5.16 6.92
C THR A 78 20.22 -6.41 6.04
N ASN A 79 19.10 -7.13 6.10
CA ASN A 79 18.97 -8.40 5.39
C ASN A 79 18.39 -8.24 3.98
N VAL A 80 17.54 -7.23 3.73
CA VAL A 80 16.97 -6.99 2.40
C VAL A 80 17.92 -6.17 1.54
N VAL A 81 18.45 -5.06 2.05
CA VAL A 81 19.32 -4.16 1.30
C VAL A 81 20.80 -4.54 1.50
N GLY A 82 21.19 -4.89 2.71
CA GLY A 82 22.55 -5.24 3.04
C GLY A 82 23.48 -4.03 3.18
N GLU A 83 24.77 -4.32 3.29
CA GLU A 83 25.81 -3.29 3.48
C GLU A 83 26.01 -2.46 2.21
N LYS A 84 26.07 -3.12 1.06
CA LYS A 84 26.39 -2.49 -0.24
C LYS A 84 25.15 -2.13 -1.08
N GLY A 85 23.98 -2.62 -0.68
CA GLY A 85 22.74 -2.45 -1.45
C GLY A 85 22.75 -3.21 -2.78
N PHE A 86 21.77 -2.88 -3.63
CA PHE A 86 21.69 -3.44 -4.97
C PHE A 86 22.49 -2.58 -5.95
N SER A 87 23.33 -3.23 -6.74
CA SER A 87 24.09 -2.61 -7.83
C SER A 87 23.56 -3.07 -9.19
N VAL A 88 23.78 -2.27 -10.21
CA VAL A 88 23.47 -2.62 -11.59
C VAL A 88 24.66 -3.36 -12.18
N GLN A 89 24.39 -4.47 -12.85
CA GLN A 89 25.34 -5.18 -13.69
C GLN A 89 24.80 -5.19 -15.13
N VAL A 90 25.49 -4.52 -16.02
CA VAL A 90 25.09 -4.39 -17.42
C VAL A 90 25.67 -5.57 -18.21
N ARG A 91 24.87 -6.13 -19.11
CA ARG A 91 25.26 -7.26 -19.96
C ARG A 91 24.86 -7.02 -21.42
N ALA A 92 25.10 -5.81 -21.91
CA ALA A 92 24.94 -5.53 -23.34
C ALA A 92 25.94 -6.34 -24.17
N ARG A 93 25.54 -6.73 -25.36
CA ARG A 93 26.33 -7.56 -26.28
C ARG A 93 26.51 -6.85 -27.60
N ASN A 94 27.66 -7.11 -28.22
CA ASN A 94 27.95 -6.73 -29.59
C ASN A 94 27.16 -7.60 -30.59
N ASP A 95 27.19 -7.27 -31.86
CA ASP A 95 26.52 -8.01 -32.94
C ASP A 95 27.02 -9.47 -33.06
N ASP A 96 28.29 -9.72 -32.72
CA ASP A 96 28.91 -11.06 -32.64
C ASP A 96 28.53 -11.84 -31.39
N ARG A 97 27.59 -11.31 -30.55
CA ARG A 97 27.14 -11.86 -29.25
C ARG A 97 28.19 -11.86 -28.14
N SER A 98 29.39 -11.34 -28.37
CA SER A 98 30.35 -11.08 -27.29
C SER A 98 29.83 -9.99 -26.33
N LEU A 99 30.34 -9.95 -25.09
CA LEU A 99 30.00 -8.87 -24.17
C LEU A 99 30.67 -7.57 -24.62
N ASP A 100 29.88 -6.50 -24.72
CA ASP A 100 30.39 -5.14 -24.91
C ASP A 100 30.96 -4.61 -23.60
N ALA A 101 32.19 -4.97 -23.27
CA ALA A 101 32.85 -4.61 -22.03
C ALA A 101 32.97 -3.08 -21.87
N ALA A 102 33.24 -2.37 -22.97
CA ALA A 102 33.41 -0.92 -22.94
C ALA A 102 32.08 -0.19 -22.69
N GLY A 103 31.04 -0.54 -23.45
CA GLY A 103 29.69 0.04 -23.26
C GLY A 103 29.10 -0.30 -21.88
N ASN A 104 29.27 -1.53 -21.40
CA ASN A 104 28.81 -1.94 -20.07
C ASN A 104 29.52 -1.12 -18.98
N ALA A 105 30.84 -0.92 -19.07
CA ALA A 105 31.57 -0.13 -18.09
C ALA A 105 31.14 1.35 -18.08
N ILE A 106 30.82 1.95 -19.24
CA ILE A 106 30.32 3.33 -19.32
C ILE A 106 28.99 3.45 -18.56
N ILE A 107 28.05 2.53 -18.78
CA ILE A 107 26.73 2.57 -18.15
C ILE A 107 26.85 2.33 -16.64
N GLU A 108 27.67 1.39 -16.20
CA GLU A 108 27.88 1.08 -14.79
C GLU A 108 28.55 2.26 -14.04
N ASN A 109 29.51 2.92 -14.68
CA ASN A 109 30.16 4.11 -14.13
C ASN A 109 29.20 5.29 -14.04
N ALA A 110 28.35 5.51 -15.04
CA ALA A 110 27.31 6.53 -15.02
C ALA A 110 26.31 6.27 -13.89
N PHE A 111 25.84 5.02 -13.74
CA PHE A 111 24.95 4.64 -12.64
C PHE A 111 25.61 4.83 -11.27
N THR A 112 26.87 4.48 -11.13
CA THR A 112 27.64 4.68 -9.89
C THR A 112 27.79 6.16 -9.56
N SER A 113 28.03 7.00 -10.57
CA SER A 113 28.11 8.46 -10.41
C SER A 113 26.76 9.05 -9.98
N TRP A 114 25.68 8.65 -10.66
CA TRP A 114 24.32 9.05 -10.29
C TRP A 114 23.96 8.59 -8.86
N GLY A 115 24.38 7.40 -8.45
CA GLY A 115 24.07 6.84 -7.13
C GLY A 115 24.75 7.54 -5.95
N ARG A 116 25.63 8.52 -6.19
CA ARG A 116 26.29 9.28 -5.11
C ARG A 116 25.30 10.19 -4.39
N MET A 117 25.61 10.50 -3.14
CA MET A 117 24.93 11.54 -2.39
C MET A 117 24.96 12.86 -3.17
N GLY A 118 23.83 13.54 -3.22
CA GLY A 118 23.67 14.77 -4.01
C GLY A 118 22.96 14.56 -5.35
N ASN A 119 22.97 13.35 -5.91
CA ASN A 119 22.43 13.07 -7.25
C ASN A 119 21.19 12.19 -7.22
N ALA A 120 21.20 11.11 -6.41
CA ALA A 120 20.16 10.09 -6.43
C ALA A 120 18.79 10.57 -5.93
N ASP A 121 18.79 11.50 -4.98
CA ASP A 121 17.60 12.05 -4.35
C ASP A 121 17.45 13.55 -4.59
N VAL A 122 16.21 14.01 -4.77
CA VAL A 122 15.87 15.42 -5.03
C VAL A 122 16.32 16.37 -3.92
N THR A 123 16.40 15.89 -2.68
CA THR A 123 16.88 16.70 -1.55
C THR A 123 18.41 16.79 -1.48
N GLY A 124 19.11 15.96 -2.24
CA GLY A 124 20.56 15.86 -2.25
C GLY A 124 21.15 15.26 -0.98
N ARG A 125 20.36 14.67 -0.11
CA ARG A 125 20.78 14.13 1.18
C ARG A 125 21.02 12.64 1.20
N LEU A 126 20.46 11.91 0.23
CA LEU A 126 20.50 10.46 0.18
C LEU A 126 21.36 10.00 -1.00
N SER A 127 22.16 8.97 -0.75
CA SER A 127 22.78 8.16 -1.79
C SER A 127 21.78 7.12 -2.31
N TRP A 128 22.11 6.44 -3.41
CA TRP A 128 21.30 5.32 -3.89
C TRP A 128 21.13 4.22 -2.85
N LEU A 129 22.18 3.93 -2.07
CA LEU A 129 22.11 2.98 -0.96
C LEU A 129 21.11 3.44 0.11
N ASP A 130 21.14 4.72 0.46
CA ASP A 130 20.22 5.28 1.44
C ASP A 130 18.78 5.28 0.91
N CYS A 131 18.57 5.58 -0.39
CA CYS A 131 17.28 5.46 -1.03
C CYS A 131 16.69 4.04 -0.93
N GLN A 132 17.52 3.01 -1.16
CA GLN A 132 17.10 1.61 -1.00
C GLN A 132 16.70 1.29 0.45
N ARG A 133 17.49 1.76 1.42
CA ARG A 133 17.21 1.56 2.85
C ARG A 133 15.93 2.27 3.28
N VAL A 134 15.73 3.50 2.84
CA VAL A 134 14.49 4.25 3.08
C VAL A 134 13.29 3.54 2.46
N ALA A 135 13.42 3.06 1.23
CA ALA A 135 12.34 2.32 0.55
C ALA A 135 11.96 1.04 1.32
N ALA A 136 12.95 0.24 1.72
CA ALA A 136 12.73 -1.00 2.46
C ALA A 136 12.12 -0.74 3.86
N GLU A 137 12.61 0.27 4.56
CA GLU A 137 12.08 0.65 5.87
C GLU A 137 10.66 1.18 5.78
N THR A 138 10.37 2.06 4.82
CA THR A 138 9.05 2.64 4.61
C THR A 138 8.05 1.55 4.23
N LEU A 139 8.43 0.64 3.33
CA LEU A 139 7.59 -0.49 2.95
C LEU A 139 7.25 -1.40 4.14
N ALA A 140 8.22 -1.69 5.00
CA ALA A 140 8.03 -2.54 6.18
C ALA A 140 7.23 -1.84 7.29
N ARG A 141 7.36 -0.51 7.44
CA ARG A 141 6.72 0.30 8.47
C ARG A 141 5.30 0.74 8.06
N ASP A 142 5.15 1.28 6.86
CA ASP A 142 3.91 1.91 6.41
C ASP A 142 3.07 0.96 5.53
N GLY A 143 3.63 -0.19 5.10
CA GLY A 143 2.99 -1.17 4.23
C GLY A 143 3.09 -0.82 2.74
N GLU A 144 3.51 0.40 2.41
CA GLU A 144 3.65 0.87 1.03
C GLU A 144 4.72 1.96 0.93
N VAL A 145 5.25 2.16 -0.27
CA VAL A 145 6.20 3.23 -0.58
C VAL A 145 5.90 3.82 -1.95
N PHE A 146 5.93 5.15 -2.02
CA PHE A 146 5.77 5.93 -3.25
C PHE A 146 7.06 6.66 -3.55
N ILE A 147 7.60 6.45 -4.75
CA ILE A 147 8.81 7.09 -5.22
C ILE A 147 8.50 7.74 -6.56
N LYS A 148 8.61 9.06 -6.63
CA LYS A 148 8.43 9.79 -7.87
C LYS A 148 9.75 9.87 -8.63
N LYS A 149 9.70 9.55 -9.90
CA LYS A 149 10.78 9.77 -10.86
C LYS A 149 10.72 11.22 -11.33
N ILE A 150 11.81 11.96 -11.17
CA ILE A 150 11.91 13.34 -11.64
C ILE A 150 12.94 13.41 -12.74
N VAL A 151 12.49 13.83 -13.91
CA VAL A 151 13.35 14.09 -15.06
C VAL A 151 13.45 15.58 -15.23
N ASN A 152 14.61 16.16 -14.93
CA ASN A 152 14.84 17.59 -15.04
C ASN A 152 16.32 17.86 -15.31
N ARG A 153 16.61 18.76 -16.26
CA ARG A 153 17.98 19.16 -16.66
C ARG A 153 18.78 19.87 -15.55
N GLN A 154 18.13 20.25 -14.46
CA GLN A 154 18.80 20.88 -13.31
C GLN A 154 19.55 19.87 -12.43
N TYR A 155 19.25 18.56 -12.57
CA TYR A 155 19.88 17.52 -11.79
C TYR A 155 21.00 16.84 -12.57
N ALA A 156 21.97 16.28 -11.85
CA ALA A 156 23.00 15.44 -12.45
C ALA A 156 22.32 14.26 -13.19
N ASP A 157 22.83 13.95 -14.35
CA ASP A 157 22.27 12.91 -15.24
C ASP A 157 20.79 13.12 -15.61
N ASN A 158 20.23 14.32 -15.41
CA ASN A 158 18.85 14.72 -15.68
C ASN A 158 17.77 13.86 -15.00
N PHE A 159 18.14 13.06 -13.99
CA PHE A 159 17.25 12.13 -13.32
C PHE A 159 17.52 12.09 -11.82
N THR A 160 16.46 12.13 -11.01
CA THR A 160 16.54 11.97 -9.55
C THR A 160 15.25 11.38 -9.00
N LEU A 161 15.27 10.90 -7.77
CA LEU A 161 14.16 10.30 -7.09
C LEU A 161 13.61 11.23 -6.01
N GLN A 162 12.29 11.22 -5.84
CA GLN A 162 11.61 11.89 -4.74
C GLN A 162 10.75 10.88 -3.98
N PHE A 163 11.04 10.69 -2.70
CA PHE A 163 10.16 9.92 -1.83
C PHE A 163 8.92 10.76 -1.48
N ILE A 164 7.76 10.16 -1.65
CA ILE A 164 6.46 10.75 -1.29
C ILE A 164 5.96 10.02 -0.06
N GLU A 165 5.63 10.78 0.98
CA GLU A 165 5.01 10.20 2.16
C GLU A 165 3.63 9.64 1.82
N SER A 166 3.32 8.43 2.33
CA SER A 166 2.07 7.75 2.00
C SER A 166 0.81 8.56 2.37
N ASP A 167 0.89 9.41 3.39
CA ASP A 167 -0.22 10.28 3.78
C ASP A 167 -0.49 11.43 2.80
N LEU A 168 0.45 11.69 1.89
CA LEU A 168 0.25 12.66 0.81
C LEU A 168 -0.56 12.08 -0.36
N VAL A 169 -0.65 10.77 -0.50
CA VAL A 169 -1.61 10.17 -1.43
C VAL A 169 -2.97 10.14 -0.73
N ASP A 170 -3.93 10.91 -1.27
CA ASP A 170 -5.20 11.16 -0.57
C ASP A 170 -6.11 9.94 -0.55
N ASP A 171 -6.01 9.14 0.51
CA ASP A 171 -6.82 7.95 0.75
C ASP A 171 -8.34 8.24 0.85
N GLN A 172 -8.73 9.49 1.10
CA GLN A 172 -10.14 9.90 1.13
C GLN A 172 -10.70 10.21 -0.25
N LYS A 173 -9.85 10.43 -1.26
CA LYS A 173 -10.28 10.71 -2.62
C LYS A 173 -10.70 9.43 -3.33
N SER A 174 -12.01 9.26 -3.45
CA SER A 174 -12.62 8.13 -4.18
C SER A 174 -13.79 8.64 -5.02
N GLY A 175 -14.06 7.99 -6.16
CA GLY A 175 -15.13 8.38 -7.07
C GLY A 175 -14.81 8.11 -8.53
N ARG A 176 -15.22 9.00 -9.42
CA ARG A 176 -14.88 8.94 -10.85
C ARG A 176 -14.21 10.23 -11.30
N ASN A 177 -13.27 10.10 -12.19
CA ASN A 177 -12.68 11.24 -12.88
C ASN A 177 -13.65 11.73 -13.95
N GLU A 178 -14.12 12.98 -13.85
CA GLU A 178 -15.12 13.58 -14.74
C GLU A 178 -14.62 13.73 -16.18
N GLN A 179 -13.30 13.81 -16.38
CA GLN A 179 -12.71 14.03 -17.71
C GLN A 179 -12.61 12.76 -18.56
N ASN A 180 -12.32 11.62 -17.95
CA ASN A 180 -12.03 10.37 -18.65
C ASN A 180 -12.88 9.18 -18.18
N GLY A 181 -13.71 9.36 -17.15
CA GLY A 181 -14.59 8.34 -16.60
C GLY A 181 -13.88 7.25 -15.78
N ASN A 182 -12.57 7.35 -15.60
CA ASN A 182 -11.79 6.40 -14.81
C ASN A 182 -12.25 6.36 -13.35
N GLU A 183 -12.16 5.21 -12.74
CA GLU A 183 -12.44 5.05 -11.31
C GLU A 183 -11.26 5.54 -10.48
N ILE A 184 -11.56 6.25 -9.40
CA ILE A 184 -10.56 6.68 -8.41
C ILE A 184 -10.85 5.94 -7.11
N ARG A 185 -9.86 5.21 -6.61
CA ARG A 185 -9.91 4.50 -5.32
C ARG A 185 -8.76 4.96 -4.45
N MET A 186 -9.07 5.54 -3.29
CA MET A 186 -8.09 5.94 -2.28
C MET A 186 -6.91 6.73 -2.88
N GLY A 187 -7.22 7.70 -3.76
CA GLY A 187 -6.21 8.54 -4.41
C GLY A 187 -5.52 7.94 -5.63
N VAL A 188 -5.84 6.72 -6.01
CA VAL A 188 -5.32 6.06 -7.21
C VAL A 188 -6.37 6.02 -8.30
N GLU A 189 -6.07 6.59 -9.46
CA GLU A 189 -6.92 6.53 -10.65
C GLU A 189 -6.61 5.26 -11.42
N LEU A 190 -7.64 4.47 -11.73
CA LEU A 190 -7.56 3.16 -12.36
C LEU A 190 -8.27 3.19 -13.71
N ASP A 191 -7.69 2.52 -14.70
CA ASP A 191 -8.35 2.28 -15.99
C ASP A 191 -9.40 1.15 -15.89
N SER A 192 -10.02 0.81 -17.02
CA SER A 192 -11.00 -0.28 -17.12
C SER A 192 -10.45 -1.67 -16.80
N PHE A 193 -9.14 -1.83 -16.76
CA PHE A 193 -8.43 -3.06 -16.39
C PHE A 193 -7.85 -3.00 -14.97
N HIS A 194 -8.26 -2.00 -14.17
CA HIS A 194 -7.75 -1.73 -12.82
C HIS A 194 -6.23 -1.45 -12.77
N ARG A 195 -5.64 -0.94 -13.85
CA ARG A 195 -4.24 -0.50 -13.85
C ARG A 195 -4.16 0.95 -13.38
N PRO A 196 -3.19 1.29 -12.51
CA PRO A 196 -2.96 2.67 -12.11
C PRO A 196 -2.59 3.55 -13.32
N VAL A 197 -3.33 4.63 -13.51
CA VAL A 197 -3.12 5.65 -14.56
C VAL A 197 -2.53 6.91 -13.96
N ALA A 198 -2.95 7.28 -12.76
CA ALA A 198 -2.46 8.44 -12.05
C ALA A 198 -2.66 8.33 -10.55
N TYR A 199 -1.95 9.18 -9.81
CA TYR A 199 -2.04 9.32 -8.36
C TYR A 199 -2.41 10.77 -8.02
N TYR A 200 -3.33 10.94 -7.05
CA TYR A 200 -3.72 12.24 -6.53
C TYR A 200 -2.92 12.53 -5.27
N VAL A 201 -1.88 13.34 -5.43
CA VAL A 201 -0.94 13.69 -4.36
C VAL A 201 -1.31 15.05 -3.80
N LEU A 202 -1.49 15.15 -2.49
CA LEU A 202 -1.73 16.40 -1.78
C LEU A 202 -0.51 17.31 -1.86
N THR A 203 -0.73 18.61 -1.95
CA THR A 203 0.35 19.59 -1.93
C THR A 203 0.92 19.80 -0.54
N ASN A 204 0.10 19.61 0.49
CA ASN A 204 0.47 19.76 1.89
C ASN A 204 0.00 18.53 2.68
N HIS A 205 0.74 18.18 3.71
CA HIS A 205 0.36 17.07 4.59
C HIS A 205 -0.98 17.39 5.28
N PRO A 206 -1.96 16.47 5.30
CA PRO A 206 -3.32 16.74 5.81
C PRO A 206 -3.37 17.13 7.29
N ASN A 207 -2.36 16.72 8.06
CA ASN A 207 -2.25 16.99 9.51
C ASN A 207 -1.08 17.93 9.83
N ASP A 208 -0.67 18.78 8.87
CA ASP A 208 0.38 19.78 9.14
C ASP A 208 -0.17 20.92 10.01
N SER A 209 0.38 21.05 11.21
CA SER A 209 -0.02 22.11 12.15
C SER A 209 0.47 23.50 11.72
N PHE A 210 1.47 23.60 10.87
CA PHE A 210 2.00 24.86 10.36
C PHE A 210 1.19 25.42 9.20
N GLN A 211 0.52 24.55 8.45
CA GLN A 211 -0.32 24.94 7.32
C GLN A 211 -1.67 24.23 7.41
N TYR A 212 -2.50 24.69 8.33
CA TYR A 212 -3.85 24.15 8.45
C TYR A 212 -4.65 24.43 7.18
N THR A 213 -4.91 23.37 6.41
CA THR A 213 -5.80 23.43 5.26
C THR A 213 -7.08 22.66 5.61
N PRO A 214 -8.24 23.32 5.69
CA PRO A 214 -9.51 22.63 5.91
C PRO A 214 -9.68 21.50 4.90
N SER A 215 -10.27 20.40 5.35
CA SER A 215 -10.47 19.19 4.49
C SER A 215 -11.21 19.49 3.18
N GLN A 216 -12.02 20.54 3.15
CA GLN A 216 -12.76 20.99 1.96
C GLN A 216 -11.87 21.68 0.90
N ASN A 217 -10.67 22.13 1.27
CA ASN A 217 -9.74 22.85 0.40
C ASN A 217 -8.47 22.05 0.07
N ARG A 218 -8.54 20.71 0.12
CA ARG A 218 -7.41 19.86 -0.23
C ARG A 218 -7.07 20.03 -1.71
N LYS A 219 -5.91 20.62 -1.97
CA LYS A 219 -5.38 20.75 -3.33
C LYS A 219 -4.61 19.49 -3.69
N HIS A 220 -5.03 18.86 -4.78
CA HIS A 220 -4.37 17.68 -5.33
C HIS A 220 -3.58 18.04 -6.58
N ARG A 221 -2.42 17.43 -6.70
CA ARG A 221 -1.69 17.35 -7.95
C ARG A 221 -1.91 15.94 -8.51
N ARG A 222 -2.49 15.85 -9.71
CA ARG A 222 -2.58 14.60 -10.44
C ARG A 222 -1.21 14.29 -11.04
N VAL A 223 -0.60 13.18 -10.62
CA VAL A 223 0.71 12.72 -11.09
C VAL A 223 0.50 11.46 -11.92
N PRO A 224 0.97 11.38 -13.16
CA PRO A 224 0.88 10.19 -14.00
C PRO A 224 1.53 8.97 -13.34
N ALA A 225 0.97 7.79 -13.55
CA ALA A 225 1.47 6.57 -12.92
C ALA A 225 2.85 6.15 -13.45
N ASP A 226 3.19 6.51 -14.67
CA ASP A 226 4.51 6.29 -15.25
C ASP A 226 5.62 7.09 -14.55
N GLU A 227 5.29 8.19 -13.88
CA GLU A 227 6.23 8.94 -13.04
C GLU A 227 6.38 8.37 -11.63
N ILE A 228 5.53 7.43 -11.20
CA ILE A 228 5.53 6.90 -9.82
C ILE A 228 5.89 5.42 -9.80
N ILE A 229 6.82 5.07 -8.93
CA ILE A 229 7.05 3.70 -8.49
C ILE A 229 6.25 3.51 -7.20
N HIS A 230 5.18 2.74 -7.28
CA HIS A 230 4.39 2.35 -6.11
C HIS A 230 4.63 0.87 -5.80
N LYS A 231 5.05 0.59 -4.58
CA LYS A 231 5.18 -0.78 -4.04
C LYS A 231 4.40 -0.89 -2.75
N ASN A 232 3.68 -1.99 -2.60
CA ASN A 232 2.90 -2.33 -1.42
C ASN A 232 3.19 -3.77 -0.98
N LEU A 233 3.06 -4.04 0.32
CA LEU A 233 3.19 -5.37 0.91
C LEU A 233 1.90 -6.18 0.84
N SER A 234 0.76 -5.52 0.64
CA SER A 234 -0.55 -6.13 0.63
C SER A 234 -1.14 -6.15 -0.78
N LEU A 235 -1.99 -7.14 -1.04
CA LEU A 235 -2.78 -7.28 -2.27
C LEU A 235 -3.91 -6.23 -2.38
N ILE A 236 -3.70 -5.04 -1.82
CA ILE A 236 -4.71 -4.03 -1.56
C ILE A 236 -5.29 -3.40 -2.83
N HIS A 237 -4.64 -3.56 -3.96
CA HIS A 237 -5.06 -2.97 -5.24
C HIS A 237 -5.12 -4.03 -6.35
N ILE A 238 -5.75 -5.15 -6.07
CA ILE A 238 -6.10 -6.14 -7.08
C ILE A 238 -7.60 -6.04 -7.39
#